data_c62ee1f47de888256513f154f6d68d9e
#
_entry.id   c62ee1f47de888256513f154f6d68d9e
#
_cell.length_a   1.000
_cell.length_b   1.000
_cell.length_c   1.000
_cell.angle_alpha   90.00
_cell.angle_beta   90.00
_cell.angle_gamma   90.00
#
_symmetry.space_group_name_H-M   'P 1'
#
loop_
_entity.id
_entity.type
_entity.pdbx_description
1 polymer ?
#
loop_
_entity_poly.entity_id
_entity_poly.type
_entity_poly.pdbx_seq_one_letter_code
_entity_poly.pdbx_strand_id
1 'polypeptide(L)'
;MKGYPLSAIVAISLAFCATEAKGQQIRTVAGMTDDKAIVEAINNYGKFDNWHAREIKESALIGGETAHLYEFYGNQETVVTGKQPFRAPKGYVWRTNNVLAIVFGIVKTNNTVYPEKRGDGYCARIETHLEEVKAGRINLDVVCQGAIMVGCLPEPITTPKDPMTKVQYGIPFTSCPKAIEFDYKANVGNEVYKGTGFSKLQAMGFPDYAEVIFMLQKRWEDEDGNIHALRVATGIERITESTSEWINGYRIDLKYGDITQDPSYKEYMGLKTDPKTAYHDINSRGKDKIIKEEGWAEPGTEPTHLILHFLTSCGEAFYGGLGNTLWLDNVKLIME
;
A
#
# COMPACT_ATOMS: atom_id res chain seq x y z
N MET A 1 16.77 42.93 -30.68
CA MET A 1 16.74 41.52 -30.26
C MET A 1 15.98 41.44 -28.94
N LYS A 2 14.74 40.94 -29.00
CA LYS A 2 13.88 40.82 -27.81
C LYS A 2 13.94 39.35 -27.36
N GLY A 3 14.49 39.16 -26.14
CA GLY A 3 14.55 37.83 -25.54
C GLY A 3 13.16 37.35 -25.06
N TYR A 4 12.80 36.11 -25.40
CA TYR A 4 11.63 35.43 -24.90
C TYR A 4 11.97 34.75 -23.56
N PRO A 5 11.09 34.77 -22.58
CA PRO A 5 11.41 34.18 -21.27
C PRO A 5 11.35 32.64 -21.34
N LEU A 6 12.38 32.02 -20.77
CA LEU A 6 12.64 30.58 -20.71
C LEU A 6 11.65 29.80 -19.80
N SER A 7 10.67 30.48 -19.20
CA SER A 7 9.81 29.91 -18.14
C SER A 7 8.58 29.16 -18.64
N ALA A 8 8.25 29.22 -19.94
CA ALA A 8 7.01 28.60 -20.47
C ALA A 8 7.19 27.15 -20.95
N ILE A 9 8.42 26.68 -21.19
CA ILE A 9 8.65 25.35 -21.79
C ILE A 9 8.78 24.25 -20.73
N VAL A 10 9.12 24.59 -19.50
CA VAL A 10 9.29 23.59 -18.42
C VAL A 10 7.96 23.12 -17.80
N ALA A 11 6.90 23.96 -17.88
CA ALA A 11 5.59 23.64 -17.29
C ALA A 11 4.78 22.61 -18.13
N ILE A 12 4.98 22.55 -19.45
CA ILE A 12 4.20 21.69 -20.34
C ILE A 12 4.71 20.25 -20.33
N SER A 13 6.00 20.02 -20.13
CA SER A 13 6.56 18.66 -20.11
C SER A 13 6.28 17.90 -18.80
N LEU A 14 6.10 18.61 -17.67
CA LEU A 14 5.78 18.00 -16.36
C LEU A 14 4.31 17.56 -16.27
N ALA A 15 3.38 18.27 -16.90
CA ALA A 15 1.96 17.92 -16.92
C ALA A 15 1.69 16.67 -17.77
N PHE A 16 2.44 16.48 -18.88
CA PHE A 16 2.24 15.34 -19.78
C PHE A 16 2.77 14.02 -19.18
N CYS A 17 3.90 14.05 -18.46
CA CYS A 17 4.43 12.85 -17.81
C CYS A 17 3.56 12.36 -16.62
N ALA A 18 2.93 13.29 -15.89
CA ALA A 18 2.09 12.92 -14.74
C ALA A 18 0.76 12.29 -15.15
N THR A 19 0.19 12.74 -16.29
CA THR A 19 -1.08 12.20 -16.82
C THR A 19 -0.90 10.84 -17.49
N GLU A 20 0.21 10.60 -18.18
CA GLU A 20 0.49 9.29 -18.79
C GLU A 20 0.80 8.22 -17.72
N ALA A 21 1.54 8.57 -16.67
CA ALA A 21 1.84 7.63 -15.57
C ALA A 21 0.56 7.21 -14.84
N LYS A 22 -0.33 8.15 -14.52
CA LYS A 22 -1.62 7.86 -13.86
C LYS A 22 -2.53 6.99 -14.74
N GLY A 23 -2.70 7.35 -16.02
CA GLY A 23 -3.55 6.61 -16.95
C GLY A 23 -3.05 5.18 -17.23
N GLN A 24 -1.75 4.95 -17.16
CA GLN A 24 -1.16 3.64 -17.46
C GLN A 24 -1.18 2.70 -16.26
N GLN A 25 -1.10 3.21 -15.04
CA GLN A 25 -1.24 2.44 -13.81
C GLN A 25 -2.67 1.97 -13.58
N ILE A 26 -3.67 2.81 -13.83
CA ILE A 26 -5.09 2.44 -13.85
C ILE A 26 -5.35 1.32 -14.86
N ARG A 27 -4.74 1.40 -16.07
CA ARG A 27 -4.86 0.35 -17.09
C ARG A 27 -4.21 -0.97 -16.68
N THR A 28 -3.19 -0.97 -15.83
CA THR A 28 -2.51 -2.19 -15.40
C THR A 28 -3.33 -2.97 -14.37
N VAL A 29 -4.00 -2.27 -13.45
CA VAL A 29 -4.94 -2.87 -12.48
C VAL A 29 -6.29 -3.18 -13.17
N ALA A 30 -6.82 -2.27 -13.99
CA ALA A 30 -8.07 -2.46 -14.76
C ALA A 30 -7.94 -3.45 -15.94
N GLY A 31 -6.71 -3.86 -16.29
CA GLY A 31 -6.50 -4.84 -17.37
C GLY A 31 -6.80 -6.29 -17.02
N MET A 32 -7.15 -6.57 -15.75
CA MET A 32 -7.66 -7.87 -15.29
C MET A 32 -9.12 -7.69 -14.88
N THR A 33 -10.01 -8.09 -15.77
CA THR A 33 -11.47 -8.04 -15.57
C THR A 33 -12.08 -9.40 -15.23
N ASP A 34 -11.25 -10.43 -15.17
CA ASP A 34 -11.66 -11.81 -14.86
C ASP A 34 -11.23 -12.13 -13.42
N ASP A 35 -12.19 -12.28 -12.54
CA ASP A 35 -11.98 -12.62 -11.13
C ASP A 35 -11.19 -13.92 -10.94
N LYS A 36 -11.38 -14.90 -11.82
CA LYS A 36 -10.62 -16.16 -11.78
C LYS A 36 -9.14 -15.88 -11.98
N ALA A 37 -8.78 -15.04 -12.95
CA ALA A 37 -7.39 -14.64 -13.18
C ALA A 37 -6.83 -13.84 -11.99
N ILE A 38 -7.64 -13.01 -11.33
CA ILE A 38 -7.26 -12.28 -10.12
C ILE A 38 -6.97 -13.25 -8.96
N VAL A 39 -7.86 -14.20 -8.71
CA VAL A 39 -7.67 -15.25 -7.68
C VAL A 39 -6.41 -16.06 -7.95
N GLU A 40 -6.20 -16.50 -9.19
CA GLU A 40 -4.99 -17.22 -9.59
C GLU A 40 -3.73 -16.37 -9.38
N ALA A 41 -3.76 -15.07 -9.70
CA ALA A 41 -2.65 -14.16 -9.49
C ALA A 41 -2.35 -13.94 -8.00
N ILE A 42 -3.38 -13.73 -7.17
CA ILE A 42 -3.22 -13.63 -5.71
C ILE A 42 -2.54 -14.90 -5.17
N ASN A 43 -3.05 -16.06 -5.53
CA ASN A 43 -2.61 -17.34 -4.98
C ASN A 43 -1.22 -17.77 -5.49
N ASN A 44 -0.93 -17.54 -6.78
CA ASN A 44 0.34 -17.94 -7.36
C ASN A 44 1.50 -17.04 -6.92
N TYR A 45 1.25 -15.74 -6.81
CA TYR A 45 2.27 -14.76 -6.42
C TYR A 45 2.28 -14.45 -4.92
N GLY A 46 1.30 -14.91 -4.15
CA GLY A 46 1.25 -14.79 -2.69
C GLY A 46 2.29 -15.64 -1.94
N LYS A 47 3.12 -16.39 -2.65
CA LYS A 47 4.32 -17.08 -2.12
C LYS A 47 5.52 -16.14 -1.98
N PHE A 48 5.46 -14.97 -2.59
CA PHE A 48 6.51 -13.95 -2.57
C PHE A 48 7.93 -14.44 -2.94
N ASP A 49 8.02 -15.46 -3.80
CA ASP A 49 9.31 -16.00 -4.27
C ASP A 49 9.96 -15.16 -5.37
N ASN A 50 9.19 -14.33 -6.07
CA ASN A 50 9.64 -13.59 -7.23
C ASN A 50 9.75 -12.09 -6.93
N TRP A 51 10.97 -11.60 -6.95
CA TRP A 51 11.31 -10.21 -6.66
C TRP A 51 12.00 -9.53 -7.82
N HIS A 52 11.79 -8.23 -7.91
CA HIS A 52 12.44 -7.33 -8.82
C HIS A 52 13.11 -6.22 -8.00
N ALA A 53 14.39 -6.00 -8.23
CA ALA A 53 15.11 -4.89 -7.61
C ALA A 53 15.47 -3.86 -8.68
N ARG A 54 15.16 -2.60 -8.40
CA ARG A 54 15.57 -1.45 -9.21
C ARG A 54 16.71 -0.73 -8.52
N GLU A 55 17.82 -0.53 -9.20
CA GLU A 55 18.88 0.34 -8.69
C GLU A 55 18.54 1.79 -9.01
N ILE A 56 18.38 2.61 -7.99
CA ILE A 56 18.05 4.02 -8.13
C ILE A 56 19.15 4.87 -7.50
N LYS A 57 19.75 5.74 -8.31
CA LYS A 57 20.71 6.73 -7.83
C LYS A 57 19.99 7.85 -7.14
N GLU A 58 20.15 7.97 -5.82
CA GLU A 58 19.64 9.07 -5.02
C GLU A 58 20.39 10.38 -5.29
N SER A 59 19.78 11.51 -4.92
CA SER A 59 20.40 12.81 -5.13
C SER A 59 21.65 13.00 -4.30
N ALA A 60 22.70 13.54 -4.90
CA ALA A 60 23.98 13.83 -4.21
C ALA A 60 23.81 14.75 -2.98
N LEU A 61 22.77 15.58 -2.96
CA LEU A 61 22.43 16.45 -1.83
C LEU A 61 22.12 15.68 -0.53
N ILE A 62 21.65 14.44 -0.64
CA ILE A 62 21.29 13.55 0.48
C ILE A 62 22.22 12.34 0.60
N GLY A 63 23.46 12.45 0.08
CA GLY A 63 24.47 11.40 0.13
C GLY A 63 24.78 10.77 -1.22
N GLY A 64 23.84 10.75 -2.15
CA GLY A 64 24.03 10.24 -3.52
C GLY A 64 24.32 8.75 -3.59
N GLU A 65 23.80 7.97 -2.69
CA GLU A 65 23.91 6.51 -2.68
C GLU A 65 23.05 5.87 -3.78
N THR A 66 23.39 4.65 -4.15
CA THR A 66 22.54 3.83 -5.02
C THR A 66 21.77 2.89 -4.14
N ALA A 67 20.44 3.03 -4.16
CA ALA A 67 19.53 2.20 -3.39
C ALA A 67 18.86 1.14 -4.28
N HIS A 68 18.61 -0.05 -3.73
CA HIS A 68 17.80 -1.07 -4.35
C HIS A 68 16.35 -0.94 -3.87
N LEU A 69 15.42 -0.72 -4.78
CA LEU A 69 14.00 -0.60 -4.50
C LEU A 69 13.29 -1.88 -4.95
N TYR A 70 12.75 -2.63 -3.99
CA TYR A 70 12.17 -3.96 -4.22
C TYR A 70 10.69 -3.93 -4.56
N GLU A 71 10.29 -4.77 -5.53
CA GLU A 71 8.91 -5.01 -5.91
C GLU A 71 8.66 -6.49 -6.23
N PHE A 72 7.41 -6.91 -6.21
CA PHE A 72 7.03 -8.28 -6.58
C PHE A 72 6.97 -8.44 -8.10
N TYR A 73 8.07 -8.82 -8.71
CA TYR A 73 8.10 -9.12 -10.15
C TYR A 73 9.45 -9.67 -10.61
N GLY A 74 9.53 -10.97 -10.86
CA GLY A 74 10.69 -11.60 -11.48
C GLY A 74 11.97 -11.53 -10.64
N ASN A 75 13.06 -12.07 -11.17
CA ASN A 75 14.34 -12.17 -10.49
C ASN A 75 15.42 -11.29 -11.14
N GLN A 76 15.04 -10.25 -11.87
CA GLN A 76 16.01 -9.39 -12.56
C GLN A 76 16.16 -8.06 -11.84
N GLU A 77 17.38 -7.77 -11.45
CA GLU A 77 17.78 -6.42 -11.10
C GLU A 77 17.79 -5.56 -12.36
N THR A 78 17.26 -4.35 -12.28
CA THR A 78 17.31 -3.38 -13.36
C THR A 78 17.82 -2.05 -12.86
N VAL A 79 18.69 -1.42 -13.63
CA VAL A 79 19.17 -0.07 -13.35
C VAL A 79 18.15 0.93 -13.90
N VAL A 80 17.63 1.79 -13.03
CA VAL A 80 16.71 2.86 -13.38
C VAL A 80 17.31 4.19 -12.98
N THR A 81 17.36 5.13 -13.91
CA THR A 81 17.85 6.48 -13.64
C THR A 81 16.75 7.30 -12.96
N GLY A 82 16.63 7.21 -11.65
CA GLY A 82 15.92 8.05 -10.67
C GLY A 82 14.60 8.74 -10.99
N LYS A 83 14.11 8.72 -12.22
CA LYS A 83 12.88 9.41 -12.64
C LYS A 83 11.83 8.50 -13.27
N GLN A 84 12.18 7.23 -13.44
CA GLN A 84 11.25 6.29 -14.07
C GLN A 84 10.43 5.58 -13.00
N PRO A 85 9.10 5.75 -13.00
CA PRO A 85 8.22 5.05 -12.06
C PRO A 85 8.19 3.55 -12.36
N PHE A 86 7.97 2.76 -11.34
CA PHE A 86 7.69 1.35 -11.52
C PHE A 86 6.37 1.15 -12.29
N ARG A 87 6.37 0.18 -13.18
CA ARG A 87 5.20 -0.24 -13.93
C ARG A 87 5.01 -1.73 -13.73
N ALA A 88 4.01 -2.08 -12.91
CA ALA A 88 3.68 -3.48 -12.72
C ALA A 88 3.28 -4.13 -14.05
N PRO A 89 3.78 -5.33 -14.36
CA PRO A 89 3.34 -6.07 -15.53
C PRO A 89 1.86 -6.44 -15.43
N LYS A 90 1.23 -6.66 -16.58
CA LYS A 90 -0.14 -7.18 -16.62
C LYS A 90 -0.21 -8.52 -15.89
N GLY A 91 -1.20 -8.70 -15.02
CA GLY A 91 -1.41 -9.93 -14.27
C GLY A 91 -0.78 -9.94 -12.87
N TYR A 92 -0.01 -8.91 -12.51
CA TYR A 92 0.51 -8.78 -11.14
C TYR A 92 -0.38 -7.88 -10.30
N VAL A 93 -0.96 -8.45 -9.26
CA VAL A 93 -1.91 -7.75 -8.36
C VAL A 93 -1.24 -7.27 -7.07
N TRP A 94 -0.19 -7.95 -6.64
CA TRP A 94 0.54 -7.61 -5.43
C TRP A 94 1.46 -6.41 -5.64
N ARG A 95 1.47 -5.52 -4.65
CA ARG A 95 2.34 -4.34 -4.61
C ARG A 95 2.92 -4.16 -3.22
N THR A 96 4.13 -3.64 -3.18
CA THR A 96 4.71 -3.10 -1.96
C THR A 96 4.37 -1.62 -1.85
N ASN A 97 4.56 -1.02 -0.66
CA ASN A 97 4.61 0.43 -0.52
C ASN A 97 6.04 0.98 -0.60
N ASN A 98 6.99 0.18 -1.07
CA ASN A 98 8.30 0.67 -1.47
C ASN A 98 8.14 1.69 -2.59
N VAL A 99 8.84 2.83 -2.49
CA VAL A 99 8.52 3.94 -3.37
C VAL A 99 9.73 4.79 -3.72
N LEU A 100 9.73 5.25 -4.98
CA LEU A 100 10.55 6.36 -5.46
C LEU A 100 9.82 7.68 -5.18
N ALA A 101 10.49 8.59 -4.48
CA ALA A 101 10.02 9.95 -4.27
C ALA A 101 10.92 10.95 -4.99
N ILE A 102 10.31 11.97 -5.61
CA ILE A 102 11.00 13.11 -6.20
C ILE A 102 10.32 14.38 -5.68
N VAL A 103 10.84 14.90 -4.57
CA VAL A 103 10.27 16.06 -3.89
C VAL A 103 11.24 17.23 -4.02
N PHE A 104 10.78 18.36 -4.55
CA PHE A 104 11.63 19.53 -4.86
C PHE A 104 12.87 19.20 -5.70
N GLY A 105 12.78 18.20 -6.58
CA GLY A 105 13.89 17.74 -7.42
C GLY A 105 14.88 16.81 -6.71
N ILE A 106 14.68 16.51 -5.43
CA ILE A 106 15.48 15.55 -4.67
C ILE A 106 14.90 14.15 -4.89
N VAL A 107 15.73 13.26 -5.43
CA VAL A 107 15.41 11.84 -5.63
C VAL A 107 15.75 11.09 -4.35
N LYS A 108 14.77 10.43 -3.76
CA LYS A 108 14.89 9.57 -2.57
C LYS A 108 14.08 8.30 -2.78
N THR A 109 14.57 7.20 -2.25
CA THR A 109 13.85 5.92 -2.18
C THR A 109 13.48 5.60 -0.75
N ASN A 110 12.42 4.84 -0.57
CA ASN A 110 12.06 4.26 0.72
C ASN A 110 11.68 2.80 0.53
N ASN A 111 12.33 1.90 1.25
CA ASN A 111 12.01 0.49 1.32
C ASN A 111 11.53 0.14 2.73
N THR A 112 10.38 -0.50 2.82
CA THR A 112 9.81 -1.06 4.03
C THR A 112 9.50 -2.55 3.85
N VAL A 113 9.68 -3.06 2.63
CA VAL A 113 9.40 -4.45 2.25
C VAL A 113 10.60 -5.03 1.52
N TYR A 114 11.05 -6.20 1.96
CA TYR A 114 12.28 -6.83 1.49
C TYR A 114 12.07 -8.32 1.23
N PRO A 115 12.79 -8.92 0.26
CA PRO A 115 12.92 -10.36 0.17
C PRO A 115 13.74 -10.91 1.35
N GLU A 116 13.24 -11.92 2.03
CA GLU A 116 13.98 -12.65 3.05
C GLU A 116 13.90 -14.16 2.78
N LYS A 117 14.97 -14.89 3.00
CA LYS A 117 15.02 -16.34 2.78
C LYS A 117 14.11 -17.09 3.74
N ARG A 118 13.28 -18.00 3.19
CA ARG A 118 12.49 -18.96 3.92
C ARG A 118 12.56 -20.32 3.22
N GLY A 119 13.25 -21.29 3.84
CA GLY A 119 13.52 -22.57 3.18
C GLY A 119 14.27 -22.39 1.86
N ASP A 120 13.77 -23.02 0.80
CA ASP A 120 14.35 -22.93 -0.54
C ASP A 120 13.89 -21.67 -1.32
N GLY A 121 12.86 -20.97 -0.82
CA GLY A 121 12.28 -19.78 -1.44
C GLY A 121 12.57 -18.49 -0.68
N TYR A 122 11.63 -17.56 -0.84
CA TYR A 122 11.62 -16.27 -0.14
C TYR A 122 10.25 -16.05 0.52
N CYS A 123 10.24 -15.21 1.53
CA CYS A 123 9.06 -14.58 2.07
C CYS A 123 9.19 -13.07 1.95
N ALA A 124 8.12 -12.34 2.20
CA ALA A 124 8.16 -10.90 2.31
C ALA A 124 8.39 -10.48 3.76
N ARG A 125 9.48 -9.78 4.05
CA ARG A 125 9.73 -9.10 5.31
C ARG A 125 9.25 -7.66 5.19
N ILE A 126 8.29 -7.30 6.01
CA ILE A 126 7.65 -5.98 6.04
C ILE A 126 8.04 -5.33 7.38
N GLU A 127 8.49 -4.09 7.39
CA GLU A 127 8.96 -3.43 8.62
C GLU A 127 8.53 -1.98 8.73
N THR A 128 8.40 -1.49 9.96
CA THR A 128 8.28 -0.07 10.28
C THR A 128 9.64 0.44 10.74
N HIS A 129 10.17 1.45 10.06
CA HIS A 129 11.46 2.03 10.42
C HIS A 129 11.46 3.55 10.38
N LEU A 130 12.53 4.14 10.90
CA LEU A 130 12.81 5.56 10.82
C LEU A 130 13.66 5.85 9.59
N GLU A 131 13.15 6.64 8.66
CA GLU A 131 13.92 7.19 7.54
C GLU A 131 14.49 8.55 7.93
N GLU A 132 15.80 8.64 8.00
CA GLU A 132 16.52 9.87 8.30
C GLU A 132 17.01 10.52 7.01
N VAL A 133 16.62 11.77 6.76
CA VAL A 133 17.14 12.56 5.63
C VAL A 133 17.97 13.70 6.17
N LYS A 134 19.29 13.62 6.01
CA LYS A 134 20.25 14.62 6.47
C LYS A 134 20.92 15.27 5.27
N ALA A 135 20.69 16.58 5.06
CA ALA A 135 21.30 17.35 3.98
C ALA A 135 21.57 18.79 4.44
N GLY A 136 22.80 19.09 4.81
CA GLY A 136 23.21 20.41 5.29
C GLY A 136 22.45 20.79 6.57
N ARG A 137 21.49 21.73 6.44
CA ARG A 137 20.61 22.14 7.55
C ARG A 137 19.30 21.38 7.62
N ILE A 138 19.06 20.49 6.67
CA ILE A 138 17.87 19.64 6.64
C ILE A 138 18.16 18.42 7.50
N ASN A 139 17.33 18.18 8.49
CA ASN A 139 17.32 16.96 9.31
C ASN A 139 15.86 16.55 9.50
N LEU A 140 15.45 15.52 8.78
CA LEU A 140 14.08 15.03 8.76
C LEU A 140 14.06 13.59 9.28
N ASP A 141 13.22 13.36 10.27
CA ASP A 141 12.95 12.03 10.81
C ASP A 141 11.54 11.64 10.39
N VAL A 142 11.41 10.63 9.52
CA VAL A 142 10.15 10.18 8.96
C VAL A 142 9.89 8.75 9.38
N VAL A 143 8.81 8.51 10.10
CA VAL A 143 8.35 7.14 10.40
C VAL A 143 7.68 6.56 9.16
N CYS A 144 8.25 5.48 8.65
CA CYS A 144 7.79 4.77 7.46
C CYS A 144 7.23 3.40 7.86
N GLN A 145 5.93 3.23 7.67
CA GLN A 145 5.24 1.96 7.89
C GLN A 145 5.41 1.04 6.68
N GLY A 146 5.58 -0.25 6.92
CA GLY A 146 5.61 -1.24 5.86
C GLY A 146 4.22 -1.74 5.48
N ALA A 147 4.00 -1.96 4.18
CA ALA A 147 2.77 -2.54 3.69
C ALA A 147 2.96 -3.36 2.41
N ILE A 148 2.19 -4.44 2.33
CA ILE A 148 1.93 -5.20 1.10
C ILE A 148 0.44 -5.10 0.81
N MET A 149 0.08 -4.89 -0.45
CA MET A 149 -1.31 -4.66 -0.82
C MET A 149 -1.67 -5.25 -2.16
N VAL A 150 -2.95 -5.55 -2.31
CA VAL A 150 -3.61 -5.66 -3.61
C VAL A 150 -4.21 -4.30 -3.92
N GLY A 151 -3.58 -3.59 -4.85
CA GLY A 151 -3.88 -2.17 -5.12
C GLY A 151 -2.75 -1.49 -5.86
N CYS A 152 -2.57 -0.19 -5.62
CA CYS A 152 -1.52 0.57 -6.27
C CYS A 152 -1.02 1.75 -5.42
N LEU A 153 0.27 2.00 -5.49
CA LEU A 153 0.89 3.25 -5.04
C LEU A 153 1.62 3.88 -6.24
N PRO A 154 1.04 4.92 -6.84
CA PRO A 154 1.64 5.58 -8.01
C PRO A 154 2.97 6.24 -7.71
N GLU A 155 3.94 6.05 -8.59
CA GLU A 155 5.26 6.69 -8.53
C GLU A 155 5.44 7.74 -9.65
N PRO A 156 6.33 8.70 -9.43
CA PRO A 156 7.02 9.00 -8.18
C PRO A 156 6.10 9.76 -7.21
N ILE A 157 6.37 9.64 -5.91
CA ILE A 157 5.76 10.54 -4.92
C ILE A 157 6.39 11.93 -5.09
N THR A 158 5.56 12.92 -5.35
CA THR A 158 6.02 14.29 -5.66
C THR A 158 5.77 15.30 -4.53
N THR A 159 5.07 14.86 -3.48
CA THR A 159 4.75 15.70 -2.31
C THR A 159 4.78 14.87 -1.05
N PRO A 160 5.32 15.41 0.06
CA PRO A 160 5.27 14.74 1.36
C PRO A 160 3.91 14.93 2.07
N LYS A 161 2.99 15.73 1.48
CA LYS A 161 1.68 15.98 2.06
C LYS A 161 0.74 14.82 1.78
N ASP A 162 0.01 14.40 2.81
CA ASP A 162 -1.09 13.45 2.74
C ASP A 162 -0.74 12.19 1.93
N PRO A 163 0.30 11.41 2.32
CA PRO A 163 0.77 10.26 1.52
C PRO A 163 -0.29 9.19 1.35
N MET A 164 -1.24 9.05 2.28
CA MET A 164 -2.33 8.09 2.18
C MET A 164 -3.28 8.38 1.00
N THR A 165 -3.37 9.65 0.56
CA THR A 165 -4.16 10.02 -0.63
C THR A 165 -3.56 9.49 -1.94
N LYS A 166 -2.35 8.93 -1.90
CA LYS A 166 -1.70 8.34 -3.08
C LYS A 166 -1.93 6.85 -3.20
N VAL A 167 -2.35 6.20 -2.13
CA VAL A 167 -2.66 4.77 -2.15
C VAL A 167 -4.02 4.57 -2.81
N GLN A 168 -4.05 3.74 -3.85
CA GLN A 168 -5.29 3.27 -4.46
C GLN A 168 -5.67 1.97 -3.79
N TYR A 169 -6.71 2.02 -2.94
CA TYR A 169 -7.11 0.89 -2.13
C TYR A 169 -7.99 -0.08 -2.90
N GLY A 170 -7.47 -1.29 -3.11
CA GLY A 170 -8.19 -2.39 -3.71
C GLY A 170 -8.18 -2.40 -5.23
N ILE A 171 -8.83 -3.41 -5.78
CA ILE A 171 -8.96 -3.68 -7.22
C ILE A 171 -10.40 -4.04 -7.54
N PRO A 172 -10.84 -3.88 -8.81
CA PRO A 172 -12.12 -4.40 -9.26
C PRO A 172 -12.22 -5.91 -9.03
N PHE A 173 -13.31 -6.34 -8.38
CA PHE A 173 -13.55 -7.75 -8.04
C PHE A 173 -15.03 -7.95 -7.69
N THR A 174 -15.68 -8.95 -8.28
CA THR A 174 -17.12 -9.19 -8.14
C THR A 174 -17.47 -10.51 -7.47
N SER A 175 -16.50 -11.39 -7.27
CA SER A 175 -16.72 -12.67 -6.60
C SER A 175 -16.75 -12.54 -5.07
N CYS A 176 -17.25 -13.59 -4.41
CA CYS A 176 -17.46 -13.65 -2.98
C CYS A 176 -16.56 -14.72 -2.32
N PRO A 177 -15.30 -14.39 -1.99
CA PRO A 177 -14.42 -15.33 -1.29
C PRO A 177 -14.89 -15.59 0.14
N LYS A 178 -14.55 -16.76 0.68
CA LYS A 178 -14.86 -17.12 2.07
C LYS A 178 -13.82 -16.64 3.07
N ALA A 179 -12.54 -16.68 2.68
CA ALA A 179 -11.43 -16.39 3.59
C ALA A 179 -10.17 -16.02 2.83
N ILE A 180 -9.18 -15.52 3.59
CA ILE A 180 -7.76 -15.62 3.22
C ILE A 180 -7.06 -16.59 4.16
N GLU A 181 -6.04 -17.26 3.65
CA GLU A 181 -5.12 -18.10 4.42
C GLU A 181 -3.69 -17.67 4.10
N PHE A 182 -2.83 -17.59 5.11
CA PHE A 182 -1.43 -17.19 4.94
C PHE A 182 -0.55 -17.72 6.06
N ASP A 183 0.76 -17.75 5.81
CA ASP A 183 1.75 -18.00 6.84
C ASP A 183 2.33 -16.65 7.29
N TYR A 184 2.52 -16.50 8.60
CA TYR A 184 3.17 -15.30 9.11
C TYR A 184 4.07 -15.56 10.32
N LYS A 185 4.97 -14.63 10.54
CA LYS A 185 5.73 -14.45 11.78
C LYS A 185 5.70 -12.95 12.09
N ALA A 186 5.61 -12.57 13.37
CA ALA A 186 5.46 -11.18 13.76
C ALA A 186 6.42 -10.80 14.90
N ASN A 187 6.98 -9.60 14.82
CA ASN A 187 7.59 -8.87 15.91
C ASN A 187 6.86 -7.53 16.02
N VAL A 188 5.98 -7.39 17.02
CA VAL A 188 5.10 -6.25 17.20
C VAL A 188 5.10 -5.82 18.68
N GLY A 189 4.33 -4.77 19.01
CA GLY A 189 4.24 -4.27 20.37
C GLY A 189 5.29 -3.20 20.70
N ASN A 190 6.10 -2.78 19.72
CA ASN A 190 7.02 -1.66 19.92
C ASN A 190 6.23 -0.36 20.12
N GLU A 191 6.80 0.57 20.90
CA GLU A 191 6.18 1.88 21.12
C GLU A 191 5.97 2.63 19.81
N VAL A 192 4.78 3.22 19.65
CA VAL A 192 4.47 4.07 18.51
C VAL A 192 5.24 5.37 18.61
N TYR A 193 5.89 5.74 17.51
CA TYR A 193 6.49 7.05 17.31
C TYR A 193 5.76 7.80 16.21
N LYS A 194 5.72 9.13 16.34
CA LYS A 194 5.31 10.05 15.29
C LYS A 194 6.53 10.78 14.75
N GLY A 195 6.76 10.68 13.44
CA GLY A 195 7.85 11.36 12.74
C GLY A 195 7.39 11.78 11.35
N THR A 196 7.08 13.09 11.17
CA THR A 196 6.55 13.63 9.91
C THR A 196 7.63 14.21 9.00
N GLY A 197 8.88 14.23 9.47
CA GLY A 197 9.99 14.95 8.83
C GLY A 197 9.99 16.46 9.09
N PHE A 198 8.92 17.05 9.59
CA PHE A 198 8.81 18.50 9.86
C PHE A 198 8.75 18.82 11.35
N SER A 199 8.75 17.81 12.19
CA SER A 199 8.75 17.90 13.64
C SER A 199 9.78 16.94 14.22
N LYS A 200 10.16 17.13 15.49
CA LYS A 200 10.96 16.13 16.20
C LYS A 200 10.20 14.81 16.31
N LEU A 201 10.94 13.71 16.26
CA LEU A 201 10.41 12.39 16.56
C LEU A 201 9.78 12.38 17.97
N GLN A 202 8.56 11.90 18.09
CA GLN A 202 7.78 11.94 19.32
C GLN A 202 7.28 10.53 19.66
N ALA A 203 7.61 10.05 20.85
CA ALA A 203 7.03 8.84 21.44
C ALA A 203 5.57 9.11 21.83
N MET A 204 4.69 8.15 21.55
CA MET A 204 3.24 8.29 21.75
C MET A 204 2.74 7.61 23.03
N GLY A 205 3.55 6.77 23.66
CA GLY A 205 3.24 6.15 24.96
C GLY A 205 2.30 4.94 24.88
N PHE A 206 2.13 4.32 23.71
CA PHE A 206 1.34 3.10 23.55
C PHE A 206 1.99 2.14 22.52
N PRO A 207 1.74 0.82 22.66
CA PRO A 207 2.29 -0.18 21.75
C PRO A 207 1.56 -0.18 20.41
N ASP A 208 2.27 -0.56 19.36
CA ASP A 208 1.76 -0.76 18.01
C ASP A 208 1.50 -2.25 17.71
N TYR A 209 0.81 -2.52 16.64
CA TYR A 209 0.44 -3.85 16.15
C TYR A 209 0.45 -3.90 14.63
N ALA A 210 0.57 -5.09 14.07
CA ALA A 210 0.34 -5.29 12.65
C ALA A 210 -1.16 -5.44 12.37
N GLU A 211 -1.61 -5.05 11.18
CA GLU A 211 -3.02 -5.14 10.79
C GLU A 211 -3.17 -5.81 9.43
N VAL A 212 -4.15 -6.71 9.34
CA VAL A 212 -4.60 -7.31 8.08
C VAL A 212 -5.97 -6.74 7.75
N ILE A 213 -6.11 -6.18 6.55
CA ILE A 213 -7.37 -5.64 6.04
C ILE A 213 -7.79 -6.49 4.85
N PHE A 214 -8.86 -7.25 5.02
CA PHE A 214 -9.47 -8.05 3.98
C PHE A 214 -10.95 -7.71 3.90
N MET A 215 -11.37 -7.01 2.84
CA MET A 215 -12.73 -6.48 2.73
C MET A 215 -13.24 -6.52 1.30
N LEU A 216 -14.56 -6.59 1.20
CA LEU A 216 -15.27 -6.36 -0.05
C LEU A 216 -16.13 -5.12 0.07
N GLN A 217 -16.15 -4.32 -0.99
CA GLN A 217 -17.00 -3.13 -1.10
C GLN A 217 -17.79 -3.15 -2.40
N LYS A 218 -19.02 -2.63 -2.35
CA LYS A 218 -19.76 -2.19 -3.51
C LYS A 218 -19.56 -0.70 -3.67
N ARG A 219 -18.81 -0.28 -4.69
CA ARG A 219 -18.48 1.13 -4.99
C ARG A 219 -19.28 1.63 -6.17
N TRP A 220 -19.58 2.93 -6.14
CA TRP A 220 -20.13 3.68 -7.27
C TRP A 220 -19.62 5.12 -7.25
N GLU A 221 -19.70 5.80 -8.38
CA GLU A 221 -19.41 7.23 -8.51
C GLU A 221 -20.73 8.02 -8.68
N ASP A 222 -20.82 9.18 -8.03
CA ASP A 222 -21.88 10.16 -8.28
C ASP A 222 -21.54 11.07 -9.49
N GLU A 223 -22.46 11.95 -9.85
CA GLU A 223 -22.29 12.87 -10.97
C GLU A 223 -21.09 13.82 -10.80
N ASP A 224 -20.70 14.13 -9.58
CA ASP A 224 -19.54 14.95 -9.22
C ASP A 224 -18.22 14.15 -9.22
N GLY A 225 -18.30 12.83 -9.41
CA GLY A 225 -17.17 11.90 -9.40
C GLY A 225 -16.67 11.61 -7.99
N ASN A 226 -17.50 11.74 -6.96
CA ASN A 226 -17.17 11.23 -5.63
C ASN A 226 -17.40 9.72 -5.59
N ILE A 227 -16.55 9.03 -4.80
CA ILE A 227 -16.62 7.58 -4.68
C ILE A 227 -17.37 7.24 -3.38
N HIS A 228 -18.46 6.52 -3.52
CA HIS A 228 -19.27 6.00 -2.43
C HIS A 228 -19.09 4.49 -2.33
N ALA A 229 -19.29 3.91 -1.15
CA ALA A 229 -19.22 2.49 -0.94
C ALA A 229 -20.25 1.99 0.10
N LEU A 230 -20.71 0.75 -0.10
CA LEU A 230 -21.26 -0.09 0.95
C LEU A 230 -20.26 -1.18 1.30
N ARG A 231 -20.08 -1.48 2.58
CA ARG A 231 -19.26 -2.59 3.05
C ARG A 231 -20.01 -3.90 2.86
N VAL A 232 -19.52 -4.74 1.94
CA VAL A 232 -20.15 -6.04 1.61
C VAL A 232 -19.69 -7.13 2.55
N ALA A 233 -18.37 -7.16 2.86
CA ALA A 233 -17.82 -8.14 3.77
C ALA A 233 -16.57 -7.60 4.47
N THR A 234 -16.30 -8.11 5.68
CA THR A 234 -15.20 -7.66 6.55
C THR A 234 -14.44 -8.82 7.14
N GLY A 235 -13.10 -8.77 7.03
CA GLY A 235 -12.12 -9.63 7.69
C GLY A 235 -10.92 -8.80 8.12
N ILE A 236 -11.08 -7.88 9.08
CA ILE A 236 -10.01 -7.04 9.59
C ILE A 236 -9.50 -7.65 10.89
N GLU A 237 -8.19 -7.83 10.99
CA GLU A 237 -7.57 -8.40 12.18
C GLU A 237 -6.29 -7.66 12.56
N ARG A 238 -6.03 -7.58 13.86
CA ARG A 238 -4.85 -6.98 14.45
C ARG A 238 -3.99 -8.04 15.12
N ILE A 239 -2.73 -8.13 14.69
CA ILE A 239 -1.72 -8.99 15.31
C ILE A 239 -1.02 -8.16 16.38
N THR A 240 -1.38 -8.40 17.64
CA THR A 240 -0.93 -7.60 18.79
C THR A 240 0.20 -8.27 19.57
N GLU A 241 0.51 -9.53 19.25
CA GLU A 241 1.54 -10.32 19.94
C GLU A 241 2.61 -10.80 18.98
N SER A 242 3.85 -10.72 19.42
CA SER A 242 4.99 -11.28 18.69
C SER A 242 4.97 -12.80 18.71
N THR A 243 5.43 -13.41 17.63
CA THR A 243 5.57 -14.88 17.53
C THR A 243 7.04 -15.27 17.51
N SER A 244 7.43 -16.35 18.21
CA SER A 244 8.79 -16.89 18.13
C SER A 244 9.02 -17.67 16.84
N GLU A 245 7.99 -18.34 16.36
CA GLU A 245 7.99 -19.22 15.18
C GLU A 245 6.97 -18.77 14.15
N TRP A 246 7.03 -19.35 12.96
CA TRP A 246 6.02 -19.18 11.93
C TRP A 246 4.68 -19.80 12.36
N ILE A 247 3.60 -19.03 12.20
CA ILE A 247 2.24 -19.53 12.23
C ILE A 247 1.86 -19.83 10.78
N ASN A 248 1.65 -21.12 10.48
CA ASN A 248 1.35 -21.58 9.12
C ASN A 248 -0.16 -21.80 8.97
N GLY A 249 -0.70 -21.42 7.81
CA GLY A 249 -2.10 -21.60 7.48
C GLY A 249 -3.04 -20.77 8.37
N TYR A 250 -2.61 -19.60 8.81
CA TYR A 250 -3.48 -18.69 9.55
C TYR A 250 -4.61 -18.23 8.65
N ARG A 251 -5.86 -18.29 9.17
CA ARG A 251 -7.05 -18.05 8.38
C ARG A 251 -7.88 -16.91 8.95
N ILE A 252 -8.28 -15.99 8.08
CA ILE A 252 -9.25 -14.93 8.37
C ILE A 252 -10.47 -15.17 7.48
N ASP A 253 -11.62 -15.46 8.10
CA ASP A 253 -12.88 -15.61 7.40
C ASP A 253 -13.52 -14.25 7.11
N LEU A 254 -14.12 -14.10 5.91
CA LEU A 254 -14.94 -12.95 5.58
C LEU A 254 -16.34 -13.10 6.19
N LYS A 255 -16.79 -12.07 6.87
CA LYS A 255 -18.13 -11.92 7.39
C LYS A 255 -18.90 -10.95 6.54
N TYR A 256 -20.01 -11.41 5.98
CA TYR A 256 -20.83 -10.69 5.03
C TYR A 256 -21.94 -9.90 5.73
N GLY A 257 -22.25 -8.69 5.21
CA GLY A 257 -23.28 -7.80 5.74
C GLY A 257 -22.83 -7.02 6.98
N ASP A 258 -23.79 -6.58 7.79
CA ASP A 258 -23.57 -5.86 9.03
C ASP A 258 -23.06 -6.81 10.13
N ILE A 259 -21.81 -6.60 10.56
CA ILE A 259 -21.15 -7.43 11.55
C ILE A 259 -21.19 -6.82 12.97
N THR A 260 -21.88 -5.71 13.18
CA THR A 260 -21.84 -4.99 14.49
C THR A 260 -22.42 -5.82 15.63
N GLN A 261 -23.24 -6.82 15.35
CA GLN A 261 -23.80 -7.75 16.34
C GLN A 261 -23.02 -9.10 16.41
N ASP A 262 -21.97 -9.26 15.59
CA ASP A 262 -21.16 -10.49 15.65
C ASP A 262 -20.31 -10.48 16.92
N PRO A 263 -20.23 -11.61 17.68
CA PRO A 263 -19.45 -11.70 18.92
C PRO A 263 -17.96 -11.38 18.76
N SER A 264 -17.41 -11.53 17.55
CA SER A 264 -16.01 -11.21 17.25
C SER A 264 -15.79 -9.76 16.79
N TYR A 265 -16.86 -8.97 16.64
CA TYR A 265 -16.75 -7.58 16.22
C TYR A 265 -15.88 -6.77 17.18
N LYS A 266 -15.02 -5.96 16.60
CA LYS A 266 -14.20 -4.95 17.29
C LYS A 266 -14.43 -3.60 16.63
N GLU A 267 -14.36 -2.53 17.41
CA GLU A 267 -14.61 -1.17 16.93
C GLU A 267 -13.77 -0.81 15.70
N TYR A 268 -12.51 -1.27 15.64
CA TYR A 268 -11.63 -1.03 14.49
C TYR A 268 -12.10 -1.70 13.18
N MET A 269 -13.01 -2.68 13.25
CA MET A 269 -13.64 -3.32 12.07
C MET A 269 -14.76 -2.48 11.48
N GLY A 270 -15.17 -1.41 12.16
CA GLY A 270 -16.28 -0.54 11.75
C GLY A 270 -16.02 0.18 10.42
N LEU A 271 -17.08 0.85 9.94
CA LEU A 271 -17.02 1.63 8.70
C LEU A 271 -16.05 2.80 8.82
N LYS A 272 -15.32 3.09 7.76
CA LYS A 272 -14.39 4.23 7.66
C LYS A 272 -15.14 5.49 7.23
N THR A 273 -15.81 6.13 8.19
CA THR A 273 -16.64 7.32 7.94
C THR A 273 -15.90 8.64 8.17
N ASP A 274 -14.78 8.63 8.94
CA ASP A 274 -13.94 9.81 9.11
C ASP A 274 -13.06 10.02 7.87
N PRO A 275 -13.15 11.18 7.18
CA PRO A 275 -12.34 11.51 6.02
C PRO A 275 -10.81 11.39 6.24
N LYS A 276 -10.34 11.52 7.49
CA LYS A 276 -8.91 11.43 7.82
C LYS A 276 -8.38 10.00 7.79
N THR A 277 -9.25 9.03 8.03
CA THR A 277 -8.90 7.60 8.08
C THR A 277 -9.56 6.81 6.94
N ALA A 278 -10.34 7.49 6.08
CA ALA A 278 -10.97 6.88 4.93
C ALA A 278 -9.94 6.41 3.89
N TYR A 279 -10.26 5.34 3.19
CA TYR A 279 -9.47 4.86 2.06
C TYR A 279 -9.63 5.77 0.85
N HIS A 280 -8.67 5.71 -0.06
CA HIS A 280 -8.63 6.51 -1.27
C HIS A 280 -8.64 5.64 -2.53
N ASP A 281 -9.16 6.20 -3.60
CA ASP A 281 -9.07 5.61 -4.94
C ASP A 281 -9.12 6.71 -6.00
N ILE A 282 -8.84 6.34 -7.24
CA ILE A 282 -8.91 7.23 -8.40
C ILE A 282 -10.26 7.06 -9.07
N ASN A 283 -11.01 8.16 -9.21
CA ASN A 283 -12.28 8.14 -9.91
C ASN A 283 -12.11 8.00 -11.45
N SER A 284 -13.22 7.82 -12.17
CA SER A 284 -13.24 7.69 -13.64
C SER A 284 -12.59 8.86 -14.39
N ARG A 285 -12.49 10.05 -13.73
CA ARG A 285 -11.85 11.25 -14.26
C ARG A 285 -10.35 11.33 -13.90
N GLY A 286 -9.76 10.27 -13.33
CA GLY A 286 -8.36 10.22 -12.92
C GLY A 286 -8.00 11.11 -11.73
N LYS A 287 -8.98 11.44 -10.88
CA LYS A 287 -8.77 12.26 -9.69
C LYS A 287 -8.83 11.40 -8.43
N ASP A 288 -7.91 11.66 -7.51
CA ASP A 288 -7.93 11.11 -6.17
C ASP A 288 -9.19 11.52 -5.41
N LYS A 289 -9.84 10.56 -4.79
CA LYS A 289 -11.06 10.73 -4.00
C LYS A 289 -11.02 9.80 -2.78
N ILE A 290 -11.58 10.25 -1.68
CA ILE A 290 -11.89 9.36 -0.56
C ILE A 290 -13.00 8.39 -0.98
N ILE A 291 -12.93 7.17 -0.48
CA ILE A 291 -13.99 6.19 -0.58
C ILE A 291 -14.90 6.40 0.63
N LYS A 292 -16.07 6.96 0.41
CA LYS A 292 -17.04 7.25 1.47
C LYS A 292 -17.86 6.00 1.75
N GLU A 293 -17.59 5.33 2.87
CA GLU A 293 -18.44 4.23 3.32
C GLU A 293 -19.72 4.79 3.95
N GLU A 294 -20.88 4.46 3.36
CA GLU A 294 -22.19 4.97 3.76
C GLU A 294 -22.99 3.99 4.62
N GLY A 295 -22.56 2.73 4.66
CA GLY A 295 -23.24 1.70 5.43
C GLY A 295 -22.76 0.30 5.11
N TRP A 296 -23.46 -0.66 5.69
CA TRP A 296 -23.31 -2.08 5.41
C TRP A 296 -24.24 -2.46 4.27
N ALA A 297 -23.75 -3.35 3.41
CA ALA A 297 -24.56 -3.86 2.30
C ALA A 297 -25.57 -4.91 2.80
N GLU A 298 -26.72 -4.96 2.14
CA GLU A 298 -27.72 -6.03 2.36
C GLU A 298 -27.13 -7.41 1.99
N PRO A 299 -27.55 -8.47 2.66
CA PRO A 299 -27.16 -9.83 2.32
C PRO A 299 -27.37 -10.16 0.85
N GLY A 300 -26.38 -10.77 0.22
CA GLY A 300 -26.41 -11.12 -1.21
C GLY A 300 -26.03 -9.98 -2.16
N THR A 301 -25.61 -8.83 -1.64
CA THR A 301 -25.08 -7.76 -2.46
C THR A 301 -23.78 -8.20 -3.15
N GLU A 302 -23.74 -8.10 -4.47
CA GLU A 302 -22.54 -8.37 -5.27
C GLU A 302 -21.49 -7.26 -5.05
N PRO A 303 -20.23 -7.60 -4.69
CA PRO A 303 -19.19 -6.63 -4.54
C PRO A 303 -18.73 -6.09 -5.89
N THR A 304 -17.98 -4.99 -5.87
CA THR A 304 -17.30 -4.44 -7.03
C THR A 304 -15.79 -4.32 -6.82
N HIS A 305 -15.34 -4.35 -5.56
CA HIS A 305 -13.93 -4.18 -5.20
C HIS A 305 -13.52 -5.09 -4.05
N LEU A 306 -12.28 -5.60 -4.16
CA LEU A 306 -11.54 -6.30 -3.12
C LEU A 306 -10.45 -5.39 -2.57
N ILE A 307 -10.37 -5.25 -1.24
CA ILE A 307 -9.24 -4.66 -0.52
C ILE A 307 -8.54 -5.78 0.24
N LEU A 308 -7.23 -5.93 0.04
CA LEU A 308 -6.39 -6.86 0.77
C LEU A 308 -5.04 -6.21 1.06
N HIS A 309 -4.79 -5.90 2.32
CA HIS A 309 -3.58 -5.24 2.80
C HIS A 309 -3.02 -5.94 4.02
N PHE A 310 -1.69 -5.99 4.12
CA PHE A 310 -0.93 -6.40 5.28
C PHE A 310 -0.03 -5.24 5.68
N LEU A 311 -0.17 -4.77 6.91
CA LEU A 311 0.51 -3.58 7.42
C LEU A 311 1.27 -3.92 8.70
N THR A 312 2.44 -3.31 8.91
CA THR A 312 3.22 -3.45 10.16
C THR A 312 2.82 -2.47 11.23
N SER A 313 1.89 -1.57 10.93
CA SER A 313 1.32 -0.59 11.85
C SER A 313 -0.10 -0.27 11.43
N CYS A 314 -0.96 0.06 12.36
CA CYS A 314 -2.34 0.48 12.11
C CYS A 314 -2.55 1.97 12.34
N GLY A 315 -1.49 2.71 12.59
CA GLY A 315 -1.54 4.15 12.80
C GLY A 315 -1.80 4.94 11.52
N GLU A 316 -2.06 6.22 11.70
CA GLU A 316 -2.08 7.19 10.61
C GLU A 316 -0.69 7.27 9.94
N ALA A 317 -0.63 7.90 8.77
CA ALA A 317 0.64 8.18 8.11
C ALA A 317 1.63 8.87 9.05
N PHE A 318 2.88 8.42 9.00
CA PHE A 318 3.97 8.91 9.84
C PHE A 318 3.91 8.50 11.33
N TYR A 319 3.04 7.58 11.70
CA TYR A 319 3.01 6.93 13.01
C TYR A 319 3.42 5.47 12.85
N GLY A 320 4.07 4.88 13.84
CA GLY A 320 4.34 3.45 13.86
C GLY A 320 5.34 3.02 14.92
N GLY A 321 5.26 1.75 15.29
CA GLY A 321 6.20 1.11 16.21
C GLY A 321 7.51 0.81 15.50
N LEU A 322 8.55 1.60 15.81
CA LEU A 322 9.86 1.41 15.20
C LEU A 322 10.41 0.01 15.49
N GLY A 323 10.71 -0.75 14.44
CA GLY A 323 11.15 -2.13 14.52
C GLY A 323 10.02 -3.17 14.50
N ASN A 324 8.74 -2.75 14.43
CA ASN A 324 7.67 -3.69 14.13
C ASN A 324 7.94 -4.35 12.77
N THR A 325 7.84 -5.67 12.74
CA THR A 325 8.14 -6.48 11.55
C THR A 325 7.10 -7.58 11.40
N LEU A 326 6.60 -7.73 10.18
CA LEU A 326 5.74 -8.83 9.77
C LEU A 326 6.44 -9.59 8.63
N TRP A 327 6.64 -10.90 8.81
CA TRP A 327 7.03 -11.79 7.73
C TRP A 327 5.78 -12.46 7.20
N LEU A 328 5.63 -12.48 5.90
CA LEU A 328 4.44 -12.98 5.22
C LEU A 328 4.81 -13.93 4.08
N ASP A 329 4.04 -15.00 3.95
CA ASP A 329 4.24 -16.00 2.91
C ASP A 329 2.94 -16.77 2.63
N ASN A 330 2.89 -17.48 1.50
CA ASN A 330 1.82 -18.41 1.13
C ASN A 330 0.39 -17.85 1.22
N VAL A 331 0.21 -16.56 0.89
CA VAL A 331 -1.12 -15.94 0.90
C VAL A 331 -2.01 -16.54 -0.18
N LYS A 332 -3.19 -16.98 0.24
CA LYS A 332 -4.22 -17.57 -0.64
C LYS A 332 -5.58 -16.98 -0.36
N LEU A 333 -6.29 -16.67 -1.43
CA LEU A 333 -7.70 -16.35 -1.41
C LEU A 333 -8.52 -17.64 -1.54
N ILE A 334 -9.40 -17.89 -0.59
CA ILE A 334 -10.21 -19.11 -0.51
C ILE A 334 -11.62 -18.79 -1.01
N MET A 335 -12.03 -19.44 -2.08
CA MET A 335 -13.32 -19.21 -2.74
C MET A 335 -14.42 -20.16 -2.26
N GLU A 336 -14.08 -21.40 -1.86
CA GLU A 336 -15.01 -22.46 -1.41
C GLU A 336 -14.61 -23.05 -0.05
#